data_7fcfb95746b2aa0c0505d492eba18371
#
_entry.id   7fcfb95746b2aa0c0505d492eba18371
#
_cell.length_a   1.000
_cell.length_b   1.000
_cell.length_c   1.000
_cell.angle_alpha   90.00
_cell.angle_beta   90.00
_cell.angle_gamma   90.00
#
_symmetry.space_group_name_H-M   'P 1'
#
loop_
_entity.id
_entity.type
_entity.pdbx_description
1 polymer ?
#
loop_
_entity_poly.entity_id
_entity_poly.type
_entity_poly.pdbx_seq_one_letter_code
_entity_poly.pdbx_strand_id
1 'polypeptide(L)'
;QRYQQFWRAGTALVNGEWQRECNYCGLCSMSYMYLQSKQAGLYFGSHDCRFPVTGLMVRTGEESRYLSLGFRIHKMIRPGEAWESGAFTVCLSDQDWHAGARRYRAWITPYLAQHENPEYLKEQAALNQCYNFKRVEEIQNRFEDIPRMWEEGNKRGINHMFIASWNRTGFDSFYPEYYPDMELGTALDFRRGMDYLNARGGFATLYVNARLSDMSSDFHRRFLSTMQIENANGEALTETYGPHSFTLNCPSDEKWQHMLVDICDFAAESYHLKGIYLDQLASAEPFACYHAGHSHHDIGEFNQGYLKILSELRERMRRRDPDSYLMTENCGDIYSAYTWGNLTWNGADYDEFYNMFRYTFPEYVQVNMCNDRSWAADDEERERCFYADVERCVLMGNILWIGITSRYLDQPALKPHFDYLMAATAFRKAIAGQVSEGTYLDDEYVAAMDESLHASCFRVSERETLLLAGDQALHGGKVRFTLPHIAAHVEAFDEYGQPLSVLAEGNEITLSMCGSRLARIHVQAGGGKA
;
A
#
# COMPACT_ATOMS: atom_id res chain seq x y z
N GLN A 1 1.34 18.30 11.65
CA GLN A 1 0.74 18.43 10.34
C GLN A 1 0.82 17.08 9.65
N ARG A 2 -0.34 16.51 9.29
CA ARG A 2 -0.43 15.22 8.64
C ARG A 2 -0.72 15.40 7.17
N TYR A 3 -0.01 14.71 6.31
CA TYR A 3 -0.37 14.51 4.94
C TYR A 3 -0.13 13.12 4.56
N GLN A 4 -0.85 12.81 3.60
CA GLN A 4 -0.79 11.59 2.92
C GLN A 4 0.03 11.76 1.67
N GLN A 5 0.66 10.72 1.27
CA GLN A 5 1.45 10.63 0.09
C GLN A 5 2.71 11.49 0.16
N PHE A 6 3.08 12.05 -0.94
CA PHE A 6 4.37 12.67 -1.12
C PHE A 6 4.48 14.11 -0.61
N TRP A 7 3.38 14.75 -0.19
CA TRP A 7 3.44 16.12 0.31
C TRP A 7 3.70 16.14 1.79
N ARG A 8 4.91 16.56 2.13
CA ARG A 8 5.33 16.65 3.51
C ARG A 8 5.07 18.02 4.10
N ALA A 9 4.65 18.01 5.34
CA ALA A 9 4.69 19.17 6.16
C ALA A 9 6.12 19.61 6.39
N GLY A 10 6.33 20.88 6.40
CA GLY A 10 7.62 21.42 6.68
C GLY A 10 8.60 21.37 5.51
N THR A 11 8.18 21.10 4.29
CA THR A 11 8.93 21.58 3.15
C THR A 11 9.02 23.08 3.32
N ALA A 12 10.14 23.56 3.82
CA ALA A 12 10.32 24.94 4.17
C ALA A 12 10.05 25.80 2.94
N LEU A 13 9.17 26.78 3.09
CA LEU A 13 9.01 27.84 2.13
C LEU A 13 10.30 28.67 2.18
N VAL A 14 11.23 28.36 1.29
CA VAL A 14 12.46 29.10 1.17
C VAL A 14 12.23 30.20 0.15
N ASN A 15 12.43 31.45 0.53
CA ASN A 15 12.31 32.63 -0.33
C ASN A 15 10.92 32.93 -0.92
N GLY A 16 9.86 32.55 -0.23
CA GLY A 16 8.52 33.03 -0.55
C GLY A 16 7.78 32.34 -1.67
N GLU A 17 8.44 31.59 -2.52
CA GLU A 17 7.78 30.83 -3.59
C GLU A 17 8.04 29.34 -3.47
N TRP A 18 6.96 28.57 -3.47
CA TRP A 18 7.00 27.13 -3.48
C TRP A 18 5.83 26.56 -4.28
N GLN A 19 6.12 25.58 -5.11
CA GLN A 19 5.12 24.85 -5.88
C GLN A 19 5.37 23.36 -5.81
N ARG A 20 4.29 22.62 -5.62
CA ARG A 20 4.28 21.16 -5.75
C ARG A 20 3.11 20.75 -6.63
N GLU A 21 3.36 19.74 -7.44
CA GLU A 21 2.36 19.09 -8.28
C GLU A 21 2.58 17.58 -8.22
N CYS A 22 1.49 16.82 -8.20
CA CYS A 22 1.52 15.38 -8.31
C CYS A 22 0.30 14.90 -9.08
N ASN A 23 0.53 14.03 -10.05
CA ASN A 23 -0.53 13.48 -10.85
C ASN A 23 -1.24 12.33 -10.13
N TYR A 24 -2.55 12.35 -10.20
CA TYR A 24 -3.45 11.29 -9.74
C TYR A 24 -3.72 10.32 -10.93
N CYS A 25 -3.79 9.02 -10.76
CA CYS A 25 -3.80 8.16 -9.60
C CYS A 25 -2.45 7.45 -9.45
N GLY A 26 -2.13 7.05 -8.22
CA GLY A 26 -0.87 6.35 -7.91
C GLY A 26 -0.17 7.03 -6.74
N LEU A 27 1.01 7.59 -6.93
CA LEU A 27 1.73 8.33 -5.87
C LEU A 27 0.82 9.37 -5.19
N CYS A 28 -0.09 10.02 -5.93
CA CYS A 28 -1.23 10.74 -5.39
C CYS A 28 -2.45 9.80 -5.36
N SER A 29 -2.72 9.17 -4.22
CA SER A 29 -3.68 8.07 -4.10
C SER A 29 -5.15 8.46 -4.25
N MET A 30 -5.49 9.74 -4.06
CA MET A 30 -6.86 10.27 -4.09
C MET A 30 -6.91 11.63 -4.76
N SER A 31 -7.98 11.91 -5.50
CA SER A 31 -8.11 13.13 -6.31
C SER A 31 -8.69 14.32 -5.55
N TYR A 32 -8.19 14.58 -4.32
CA TYR A 32 -8.58 15.76 -3.55
C TYR A 32 -7.46 16.28 -2.65
N MET A 33 -7.60 17.52 -2.23
CA MET A 33 -6.77 18.18 -1.23
C MET A 33 -7.64 18.65 -0.06
N TYR A 34 -7.11 18.58 1.15
CA TYR A 34 -7.77 19.10 2.34
C TYR A 34 -6.82 20.02 3.10
N LEU A 35 -7.19 21.30 3.17
CA LEU A 35 -6.48 22.27 4.00
C LEU A 35 -7.17 22.37 5.34
N GLN A 36 -6.41 22.22 6.41
CA GLN A 36 -6.94 22.30 7.76
C GLN A 36 -6.24 23.36 8.57
N SER A 37 -7.03 24.21 9.19
CA SER A 37 -6.63 25.14 10.26
C SER A 37 -7.20 24.69 11.59
N LYS A 38 -6.88 25.42 12.67
CA LYS A 38 -7.51 25.16 13.97
C LYS A 38 -9.02 25.44 14.02
N GLN A 39 -9.55 26.17 13.07
CA GLN A 39 -10.93 26.70 13.10
C GLN A 39 -11.78 26.22 11.92
N ALA A 40 -11.16 25.84 10.83
CA ALA A 40 -11.88 25.47 9.61
C ALA A 40 -11.05 24.55 8.73
N GLY A 41 -11.75 23.73 7.96
CA GLY A 41 -11.23 22.90 6.89
C GLY A 41 -11.75 23.32 5.53
N LEU A 42 -10.95 23.15 4.49
CA LEU A 42 -11.32 23.36 3.11
C LEU A 42 -11.05 22.09 2.31
N TYR A 43 -12.11 21.45 1.83
CA TYR A 43 -12.05 20.39 0.86
C TYR A 43 -11.99 20.99 -0.57
N PHE A 44 -11.07 20.47 -1.39
CA PHE A 44 -11.00 20.80 -2.81
C PHE A 44 -10.71 19.52 -3.61
N GLY A 45 -11.72 19.00 -4.34
CA GLY A 45 -11.68 17.73 -5.06
C GLY A 45 -11.96 17.86 -6.54
N SER A 46 -11.25 17.08 -7.36
CA SER A 46 -11.57 16.83 -8.76
C SER A 46 -12.49 15.61 -8.84
N HIS A 47 -13.73 15.84 -9.25
CA HIS A 47 -14.78 14.84 -9.34
C HIS A 47 -15.05 14.44 -10.80
N ASP A 48 -13.99 14.06 -11.53
CA ASP A 48 -14.10 13.53 -12.90
C ASP A 48 -14.06 12.00 -12.90
N CYS A 49 -15.22 11.37 -13.08
CA CYS A 49 -15.36 9.91 -13.09
C CYS A 49 -14.72 9.20 -14.29
N ARG A 50 -14.15 9.95 -15.23
CA ARG A 50 -13.36 9.40 -16.34
C ARG A 50 -11.90 9.16 -15.93
N PHE A 51 -11.49 9.70 -14.78
CA PHE A 51 -10.14 9.57 -14.20
C PHE A 51 -8.99 9.94 -15.16
N PRO A 52 -9.05 11.10 -15.86
CA PRO A 52 -7.94 11.53 -16.70
C PRO A 52 -6.72 11.81 -15.84
N VAL A 53 -5.53 11.82 -16.45
CA VAL A 53 -4.33 12.30 -15.75
C VAL A 53 -4.58 13.72 -15.25
N THR A 54 -4.61 13.86 -13.93
CA THR A 54 -4.97 15.10 -13.24
C THR A 54 -3.90 15.46 -12.21
N GLY A 55 -3.15 16.52 -12.44
CA GLY A 55 -2.18 17.05 -11.48
C GLY A 55 -2.89 17.82 -10.36
N LEU A 56 -2.61 17.45 -9.11
CA LEU A 56 -2.99 18.21 -7.92
C LEU A 56 -1.86 19.19 -7.62
N MET A 57 -2.17 20.47 -7.56
CA MET A 57 -1.18 21.54 -7.40
C MET A 57 -1.40 22.31 -6.11
N VAL A 58 -0.31 22.57 -5.40
CA VAL A 58 -0.24 23.54 -4.30
C VAL A 58 0.86 24.54 -4.62
N ARG A 59 0.55 25.82 -4.52
CA ARG A 59 1.49 26.89 -4.80
C ARG A 59 1.36 28.00 -3.77
N THR A 60 2.47 28.55 -3.32
CA THR A 60 2.51 29.81 -2.56
C THR A 60 3.03 30.93 -3.45
N GLY A 61 2.55 32.14 -3.22
CA GLY A 61 3.05 33.32 -3.88
C GLY A 61 4.13 34.05 -3.10
N GLU A 62 4.52 35.22 -3.61
CA GLU A 62 5.55 36.07 -3.03
C GLU A 62 5.38 36.24 -1.51
N GLU A 63 6.47 36.05 -0.77
CA GLU A 63 6.53 36.18 0.69
C GLU A 63 5.51 35.30 1.44
N SER A 64 5.06 34.19 0.82
CA SER A 64 4.08 33.27 1.44
C SER A 64 2.74 33.91 1.84
N ARG A 65 2.35 35.01 1.18
CA ARG A 65 1.12 35.76 1.51
C ARG A 65 -0.15 35.06 1.08
N TYR A 66 -0.08 34.11 0.14
CA TYR A 66 -1.24 33.34 -0.28
C TYR A 66 -0.87 31.90 -0.60
N LEU A 67 -1.85 31.03 -0.50
CA LEU A 67 -1.80 29.63 -0.91
C LEU A 67 -2.84 29.44 -2.01
N SER A 68 -2.38 28.88 -3.14
CA SER A 68 -3.23 28.48 -4.25
C SER A 68 -3.33 26.97 -4.31
N LEU A 69 -4.54 26.46 -4.48
CA LEU A 69 -4.82 25.07 -4.84
C LEU A 69 -5.33 25.03 -6.27
N GLY A 70 -4.91 24.02 -7.02
CA GLY A 70 -5.32 23.88 -8.41
C GLY A 70 -5.32 22.44 -8.88
N PHE A 71 -6.00 22.23 -10.01
CA PHE A 71 -5.93 21.01 -10.77
C PHE A 71 -5.45 21.30 -12.18
N ARG A 72 -4.57 20.44 -12.69
CA ARG A 72 -4.15 20.44 -14.09
C ARG A 72 -4.62 19.16 -14.74
N ILE A 73 -5.44 19.26 -15.77
CA ILE A 73 -5.92 18.11 -16.54
C ILE A 73 -5.14 18.02 -17.83
N HIS A 74 -4.59 16.83 -18.10
CA HIS A 74 -3.89 16.55 -19.35
C HIS A 74 -4.91 16.11 -20.40
N LYS A 75 -5.16 16.99 -21.38
CA LYS A 75 -6.19 16.78 -22.41
C LYS A 75 -5.74 17.39 -23.74
N MET A 76 -5.89 16.65 -24.82
CA MET A 76 -5.72 17.15 -26.18
C MET A 76 -7.05 17.70 -26.67
N ILE A 77 -7.09 19.00 -27.01
CA ILE A 77 -8.25 19.65 -27.63
C ILE A 77 -7.81 20.12 -29.02
N ARG A 78 -8.40 19.52 -30.07
CA ARG A 78 -8.08 19.88 -31.46
C ARG A 78 -8.86 21.11 -31.93
N PRO A 79 -8.40 21.78 -32.98
CA PRO A 79 -9.14 22.92 -33.56
C PRO A 79 -10.57 22.52 -33.88
N GLY A 80 -11.53 23.29 -33.37
CA GLY A 80 -12.96 23.06 -33.56
C GLY A 80 -13.61 22.09 -32.58
N GLU A 81 -12.84 21.45 -31.69
CA GLU A 81 -13.37 20.61 -30.62
C GLU A 81 -13.66 21.43 -29.36
N ALA A 82 -14.66 20.99 -28.61
CA ALA A 82 -14.96 21.45 -27.27
C ALA A 82 -14.84 20.31 -26.27
N TRP A 83 -14.39 20.60 -25.08
CA TRP A 83 -14.29 19.62 -23.99
C TRP A 83 -14.80 20.22 -22.69
N GLU A 84 -15.51 19.42 -21.93
CA GLU A 84 -16.03 19.77 -20.61
C GLU A 84 -15.35 18.89 -19.55
N SER A 85 -14.78 19.50 -18.52
CA SER A 85 -14.19 18.79 -17.39
C SER A 85 -15.26 18.17 -16.51
N GLY A 86 -14.86 17.19 -15.68
CA GLY A 86 -15.65 16.82 -14.52
C GLY A 86 -15.78 17.98 -13.52
N ALA A 87 -16.61 17.79 -12.52
CA ALA A 87 -16.87 18.81 -11.51
C ALA A 87 -15.64 19.02 -10.60
N PHE A 88 -15.38 20.29 -10.27
CA PHE A 88 -14.48 20.65 -9.17
C PHE A 88 -15.33 21.04 -7.96
N THR A 89 -15.12 20.35 -6.85
CA THR A 89 -15.93 20.53 -5.65
C THR A 89 -15.14 21.25 -4.57
N VAL A 90 -15.69 22.36 -4.08
CA VAL A 90 -15.12 23.14 -2.96
C VAL A 90 -16.10 23.11 -1.80
N CYS A 91 -15.63 22.74 -0.60
CA CYS A 91 -16.45 22.74 0.60
C CYS A 91 -15.68 23.27 1.81
N LEU A 92 -16.32 24.16 2.56
CA LEU A 92 -15.87 24.56 3.88
C LEU A 92 -16.50 23.67 4.95
N SER A 93 -15.74 23.40 5.99
CA SER A 93 -16.16 22.59 7.13
C SER A 93 -15.52 23.12 8.42
N ASP A 94 -16.20 22.96 9.53
CA ASP A 94 -15.68 23.15 10.88
C ASP A 94 -15.05 21.88 11.45
N GLN A 95 -15.09 20.79 10.68
CA GLN A 95 -14.52 19.50 11.04
C GLN A 95 -13.11 19.35 10.45
N ASP A 96 -12.40 18.35 10.94
CA ASP A 96 -11.08 18.00 10.46
C ASP A 96 -11.10 17.23 9.12
N TRP A 97 -9.96 16.67 8.73
CA TRP A 97 -9.77 15.98 7.46
C TRP A 97 -10.69 14.73 7.28
N HIS A 98 -11.21 14.14 8.34
CA HIS A 98 -12.15 13.01 8.26
C HIS A 98 -13.42 13.40 7.49
N ALA A 99 -13.89 14.65 7.63
CA ALA A 99 -15.03 15.14 6.85
C ALA A 99 -14.73 15.16 5.35
N GLY A 100 -13.50 15.56 4.98
CA GLY A 100 -13.04 15.51 3.59
C GLY A 100 -12.99 14.09 3.03
N ALA A 101 -12.46 13.16 3.81
CA ALA A 101 -12.38 11.74 3.47
C ALA A 101 -13.77 11.12 3.25
N ARG A 102 -14.72 11.37 4.17
CA ARG A 102 -16.11 10.92 4.01
C ARG A 102 -16.79 11.48 2.77
N ARG A 103 -16.56 12.76 2.47
CA ARG A 103 -17.09 13.41 1.26
C ARG A 103 -16.52 12.79 -0.01
N TYR A 104 -15.22 12.58 -0.05
CA TYR A 104 -14.56 11.95 -1.18
C TYR A 104 -15.06 10.53 -1.40
N ARG A 105 -15.14 9.74 -0.34
CA ARG A 105 -15.67 8.37 -0.36
C ARG A 105 -17.08 8.33 -0.92
N ALA A 106 -17.97 9.21 -0.47
CA ALA A 106 -19.36 9.26 -0.93
C ALA A 106 -19.46 9.55 -2.43
N TRP A 107 -18.55 10.37 -2.97
CA TRP A 107 -18.52 10.65 -4.39
C TRP A 107 -17.96 9.50 -5.22
N ILE A 108 -16.81 8.93 -4.83
CA ILE A 108 -16.08 8.00 -5.68
C ILE A 108 -16.68 6.58 -5.69
N THR A 109 -17.33 6.17 -4.59
CA THR A 109 -17.84 4.79 -4.42
C THR A 109 -18.63 4.25 -5.62
N PRO A 110 -19.55 4.98 -6.28
CA PRO A 110 -20.29 4.47 -7.42
C PRO A 110 -19.45 4.19 -8.67
N TYR A 111 -18.22 4.67 -8.72
CA TYR A 111 -17.32 4.57 -9.88
C TYR A 111 -16.20 3.54 -9.66
N LEU A 112 -16.07 3.00 -8.45
CA LEU A 112 -15.08 1.97 -8.14
C LEU A 112 -15.56 0.60 -8.62
N ALA A 113 -14.60 -0.24 -9.04
CA ALA A 113 -14.89 -1.64 -9.26
C ALA A 113 -15.31 -2.32 -7.95
N GLN A 114 -16.09 -3.40 -8.06
CA GLN A 114 -16.43 -4.21 -6.89
C GLN A 114 -15.15 -4.81 -6.30
N HIS A 115 -14.90 -4.50 -5.02
CA HIS A 115 -13.77 -5.03 -4.28
C HIS A 115 -14.15 -6.36 -3.65
N GLU A 116 -13.43 -7.41 -4.03
CA GLU A 116 -13.64 -8.77 -3.55
C GLU A 116 -12.30 -9.44 -3.30
N ASN A 117 -12.15 -10.06 -2.15
CA ASN A 117 -10.96 -10.83 -1.79
C ASN A 117 -11.34 -12.26 -1.45
N PRO A 118 -10.48 -13.25 -1.80
CA PRO A 118 -10.61 -14.60 -1.30
C PRO A 118 -10.66 -14.66 0.24
N GLU A 119 -11.51 -15.53 0.78
CA GLU A 119 -11.79 -15.59 2.22
C GLU A 119 -10.53 -15.86 3.06
N TYR A 120 -9.65 -16.74 2.59
CA TYR A 120 -8.42 -17.09 3.31
C TYR A 120 -7.45 -15.91 3.50
N LEU A 121 -7.58 -14.84 2.71
CA LEU A 121 -6.77 -13.63 2.85
C LEU A 121 -7.19 -12.74 4.02
N LYS A 122 -8.42 -12.89 4.52
CA LYS A 122 -8.90 -12.12 5.68
C LYS A 122 -8.15 -12.46 6.97
N GLU A 123 -7.65 -13.68 7.08
CA GLU A 123 -6.90 -14.15 8.24
C GLU A 123 -5.40 -13.80 8.20
N GLN A 124 -4.92 -13.20 7.11
CA GLN A 124 -3.52 -12.87 6.97
C GLN A 124 -3.10 -11.74 7.93
N ALA A 125 -2.00 -11.94 8.64
CA ALA A 125 -1.41 -10.95 9.53
C ALA A 125 -0.04 -10.48 9.06
N ALA A 126 0.68 -11.35 8.35
CA ALA A 126 2.01 -11.05 7.81
C ALA A 126 2.29 -11.87 6.56
N LEU A 127 3.28 -11.43 5.80
CA LEU A 127 3.88 -12.19 4.71
C LEU A 127 5.40 -12.29 4.88
N ASN A 128 5.96 -13.41 4.44
CA ASN A 128 7.40 -13.64 4.41
C ASN A 128 7.97 -13.11 3.11
N GLN A 129 8.73 -12.05 3.21
CA GLN A 129 9.40 -11.42 2.08
C GLN A 129 10.64 -12.23 1.70
N CYS A 130 10.65 -12.74 0.48
CA CYS A 130 11.78 -13.42 -0.14
C CYS A 130 12.25 -12.61 -1.36
N TYR A 131 12.87 -11.49 -1.07
CA TYR A 131 13.23 -10.48 -2.09
C TYR A 131 14.53 -10.82 -2.81
N ASN A 132 15.43 -11.55 -2.16
CA ASN A 132 16.79 -11.70 -2.62
C ASN A 132 17.06 -13.12 -3.10
N PHE A 133 16.68 -13.43 -4.35
CA PHE A 133 17.25 -14.58 -5.05
C PHE A 133 18.55 -14.17 -5.75
N LYS A 134 18.49 -13.14 -6.60
CA LYS A 134 19.66 -12.59 -7.28
C LYS A 134 19.59 -11.07 -7.36
N ARG A 135 20.64 -10.39 -6.97
CA ARG A 135 20.74 -8.94 -7.05
C ARG A 135 22.15 -8.54 -7.49
N VAL A 136 22.23 -7.75 -8.55
CA VAL A 136 23.52 -7.26 -9.09
C VAL A 136 24.51 -8.43 -9.25
N GLU A 137 24.09 -9.49 -9.96
CA GLU A 137 24.87 -10.72 -10.22
C GLU A 137 25.19 -11.59 -8.97
N GLU A 138 24.88 -11.13 -7.77
CA GLU A 138 25.07 -11.90 -6.55
C GLU A 138 23.86 -12.83 -6.31
N ILE A 139 24.12 -14.13 -6.25
CA ILE A 139 23.11 -15.17 -5.92
C ILE A 139 23.09 -15.34 -4.41
N GLN A 140 21.95 -15.03 -3.79
CA GLN A 140 21.74 -15.20 -2.35
C GLN A 140 20.95 -16.46 -2.04
N ASN A 141 19.97 -16.81 -2.86
CA ASN A 141 19.18 -18.03 -2.73
C ASN A 141 18.95 -18.64 -4.12
N ARG A 142 18.70 -19.95 -4.15
CA ARG A 142 18.32 -20.70 -5.36
C ARG A 142 16.89 -21.21 -5.25
N PHE A 143 16.32 -21.70 -6.34
CA PHE A 143 14.94 -22.22 -6.33
C PHE A 143 14.79 -23.47 -5.45
N GLU A 144 15.85 -24.22 -5.23
CA GLU A 144 15.87 -25.35 -4.28
C GLU A 144 15.74 -24.91 -2.81
N ASP A 145 16.00 -23.63 -2.48
CA ASP A 145 15.85 -23.07 -1.14
C ASP A 145 14.38 -22.68 -0.81
N ILE A 146 13.50 -22.57 -1.81
CA ILE A 146 12.11 -22.14 -1.62
C ILE A 146 11.38 -22.94 -0.52
N PRO A 147 11.45 -24.28 -0.46
CA PRO A 147 10.83 -25.03 0.62
C PRO A 147 11.30 -24.58 2.00
N ARG A 148 12.61 -24.47 2.21
CA ARG A 148 13.20 -24.03 3.48
C ARG A 148 12.75 -22.61 3.85
N MET A 149 12.78 -21.68 2.89
CA MET A 149 12.37 -20.29 3.10
C MET A 149 10.90 -20.20 3.52
N TRP A 150 10.03 -20.97 2.89
CA TRP A 150 8.62 -21.00 3.26
C TRP A 150 8.40 -21.67 4.64
N GLU A 151 9.08 -22.77 4.93
CA GLU A 151 8.97 -23.45 6.23
C GLU A 151 9.36 -22.55 7.40
N GLU A 152 10.35 -21.67 7.24
CA GLU A 152 10.73 -20.71 8.27
C GLU A 152 9.62 -19.68 8.56
N GLY A 153 8.86 -19.26 7.55
CA GLY A 153 7.65 -18.48 7.74
C GLY A 153 6.52 -19.29 8.38
N ASN A 154 6.25 -20.47 7.84
CA ASN A 154 5.13 -21.32 8.26
C ASN A 154 5.24 -21.77 9.73
N LYS A 155 6.43 -22.10 10.22
CA LYS A 155 6.70 -22.41 11.65
C LYS A 155 6.29 -21.27 12.59
N ARG A 156 6.15 -20.05 12.07
CA ARG A 156 5.79 -18.82 12.80
C ARG A 156 4.37 -18.36 12.50
N GLY A 157 3.59 -19.21 11.82
CA GLY A 157 2.21 -18.91 11.45
C GLY A 157 2.06 -17.99 10.23
N ILE A 158 3.13 -17.82 9.43
CA ILE A 158 3.15 -17.03 8.20
C ILE A 158 3.29 -17.98 7.01
N ASN A 159 2.18 -18.29 6.36
CA ASN A 159 2.11 -19.22 5.24
C ASN A 159 2.16 -18.53 3.86
N HIS A 160 2.14 -17.21 3.81
CA HIS A 160 2.23 -16.39 2.62
C HIS A 160 3.69 -16.03 2.31
N MET A 161 4.16 -16.33 1.12
CA MET A 161 5.50 -16.03 0.64
C MET A 161 5.45 -15.01 -0.49
N PHE A 162 6.25 -13.94 -0.38
CA PHE A 162 6.43 -12.96 -1.46
C PHE A 162 7.77 -13.19 -2.15
N ILE A 163 7.76 -13.37 -3.47
CA ILE A 163 8.94 -13.74 -4.26
C ILE A 163 9.26 -12.64 -5.27
N ALA A 164 10.45 -12.07 -5.18
CA ALA A 164 11.01 -11.14 -6.16
C ALA A 164 12.43 -11.56 -6.57
N SER A 165 12.99 -10.89 -7.57
CA SER A 165 14.32 -11.17 -8.14
C SER A 165 14.52 -12.61 -8.64
N TRP A 166 13.45 -13.25 -9.06
CA TRP A 166 13.39 -14.62 -9.56
C TRP A 166 13.67 -14.73 -11.06
N ASN A 167 13.46 -13.63 -11.77
CA ASN A 167 13.55 -13.52 -13.21
C ASN A 167 15.00 -13.39 -13.69
N ARG A 168 15.19 -13.55 -14.99
CA ARG A 168 16.48 -13.39 -15.66
C ARG A 168 17.23 -12.17 -15.14
N THR A 169 18.50 -12.39 -14.75
CA THR A 169 19.43 -11.40 -14.18
C THR A 169 18.98 -10.74 -12.87
N GLY A 170 17.83 -11.12 -12.31
CA GLY A 170 17.38 -10.70 -10.98
C GLY A 170 16.58 -9.41 -10.98
N PHE A 171 16.73 -8.66 -9.87
CA PHE A 171 15.96 -7.45 -9.60
C PHE A 171 16.47 -6.26 -10.42
N ASP A 172 15.55 -5.41 -10.87
CA ASP A 172 15.82 -4.18 -11.65
C ASP A 172 16.68 -4.41 -12.89
N SER A 173 16.39 -5.48 -13.64
CA SER A 173 17.09 -5.76 -14.89
C SER A 173 16.25 -6.55 -15.88
N PHE A 174 16.48 -6.33 -17.16
CA PHE A 174 15.90 -7.01 -18.32
C PHE A 174 14.38 -7.13 -18.33
N TYR A 175 13.65 -6.28 -17.60
CA TYR A 175 12.19 -6.24 -17.70
C TYR A 175 11.72 -5.96 -19.13
N PRO A 176 10.65 -6.60 -19.63
CA PRO A 176 9.77 -7.57 -18.98
C PRO A 176 10.11 -9.05 -19.29
N GLU A 177 11.39 -9.42 -19.38
CA GLU A 177 11.80 -10.80 -19.62
C GLU A 177 11.58 -11.67 -18.36
N TYR A 178 10.29 -11.93 -18.03
CA TYR A 178 9.87 -12.66 -16.84
C TYR A 178 9.84 -14.17 -17.06
N TYR A 179 11.02 -14.77 -16.98
CA TYR A 179 11.19 -16.22 -16.87
C TYR A 179 12.28 -16.54 -15.83
N PRO A 180 12.20 -17.73 -15.18
CA PRO A 180 13.14 -18.08 -14.11
C PRO A 180 14.60 -17.99 -14.56
N ASP A 181 15.44 -17.36 -13.76
CA ASP A 181 16.88 -17.27 -14.04
C ASP A 181 17.52 -18.66 -13.91
N MET A 182 18.18 -19.12 -14.98
CA MET A 182 18.81 -20.43 -15.05
C MET A 182 19.98 -20.59 -14.07
N GLU A 183 20.58 -19.52 -13.60
CA GLU A 183 21.60 -19.57 -12.56
C GLU A 183 21.01 -19.86 -11.18
N LEU A 184 19.72 -19.58 -10.98
CA LEU A 184 18.99 -19.90 -9.74
C LEU A 184 18.43 -21.33 -9.73
N GLY A 185 18.29 -21.95 -10.89
CA GLY A 185 17.72 -23.26 -11.12
C GLY A 185 16.87 -23.29 -12.37
N THR A 186 16.28 -24.42 -12.68
CA THR A 186 15.39 -24.56 -13.84
C THR A 186 13.97 -24.03 -13.52
N ALA A 187 13.19 -23.74 -14.55
CA ALA A 187 11.75 -23.43 -14.39
C ALA A 187 10.99 -24.56 -13.68
N LEU A 188 11.45 -25.82 -13.84
CA LEU A 188 10.87 -26.96 -13.13
C LEU A 188 11.20 -26.93 -11.63
N ASP A 189 12.42 -26.51 -11.25
CA ASP A 189 12.80 -26.37 -9.83
C ASP A 189 12.00 -25.27 -9.18
N PHE A 190 11.81 -24.13 -9.87
CA PHE A 190 10.93 -23.05 -9.40
C PHE A 190 9.50 -23.56 -9.17
N ARG A 191 8.92 -24.23 -10.16
CA ARG A 191 7.58 -24.81 -10.05
C ARG A 191 7.48 -25.82 -8.91
N ARG A 192 8.47 -26.72 -8.74
CA ARG A 192 8.51 -27.68 -7.61
C ARG A 192 8.51 -26.98 -6.26
N GLY A 193 9.21 -25.85 -6.15
CA GLY A 193 9.16 -25.01 -4.96
C GLY A 193 7.75 -24.49 -4.67
N MET A 194 7.02 -24.02 -5.69
CA MET A 194 5.64 -23.57 -5.54
C MET A 194 4.69 -24.72 -5.20
N ASP A 195 4.81 -25.85 -5.89
CA ASP A 195 4.00 -27.04 -5.61
C ASP A 195 4.22 -27.55 -4.17
N TYR A 196 5.45 -27.43 -3.65
CA TYR A 196 5.78 -27.81 -2.27
C TYR A 196 4.98 -27.02 -1.24
N LEU A 197 4.96 -25.69 -1.35
CA LEU A 197 4.23 -24.83 -0.42
C LEU A 197 2.70 -24.95 -0.60
N ASN A 198 2.21 -25.01 -1.84
CA ASN A 198 0.79 -25.16 -2.12
C ASN A 198 0.20 -26.44 -1.52
N ALA A 199 0.93 -27.56 -1.63
CA ALA A 199 0.52 -28.85 -1.07
C ALA A 199 0.43 -28.84 0.48
N ARG A 200 0.96 -27.81 1.14
CA ARG A 200 1.01 -27.66 2.61
C ARG A 200 0.18 -26.50 3.14
N GLY A 201 -0.72 -25.93 2.31
CA GLY A 201 -1.58 -24.80 2.68
C GLY A 201 -0.87 -23.45 2.64
N GLY A 202 0.31 -23.38 2.03
CA GLY A 202 0.99 -22.15 1.72
C GLY A 202 0.52 -21.56 0.38
N PHE A 203 0.93 -20.34 0.10
CA PHE A 203 0.72 -19.68 -1.20
C PHE A 203 1.76 -18.59 -1.42
N ALA A 204 1.92 -18.20 -2.67
CA ALA A 204 2.93 -17.21 -3.04
C ALA A 204 2.34 -16.07 -3.88
N THR A 205 2.92 -14.88 -3.69
CA THR A 205 2.79 -13.72 -4.57
C THR A 205 4.09 -13.55 -5.36
N LEU A 206 3.99 -13.43 -6.66
CA LEU A 206 5.13 -13.25 -7.55
C LEU A 206 5.24 -11.80 -8.02
N TYR A 207 6.44 -11.24 -7.93
CA TYR A 207 6.77 -9.90 -8.40
C TYR A 207 6.84 -9.82 -9.92
N VAL A 208 6.17 -8.82 -10.49
CA VAL A 208 6.28 -8.37 -11.88
C VAL A 208 6.26 -6.84 -11.90
N ASN A 209 7.23 -6.21 -12.56
CA ASN A 209 7.18 -4.76 -12.77
C ASN A 209 6.16 -4.45 -13.88
N ALA A 210 5.20 -3.57 -13.60
CA ALA A 210 4.07 -3.29 -14.49
C ALA A 210 4.35 -2.15 -15.50
N ARG A 211 5.56 -1.58 -15.51
CA ARG A 211 5.79 -0.29 -16.13
C ARG A 211 7.04 -0.22 -17.00
N LEU A 212 8.12 -0.91 -16.63
CA LEU A 212 9.45 -0.69 -17.15
C LEU A 212 9.83 -1.64 -18.30
N SER A 213 10.62 -1.12 -19.25
CA SER A 213 11.31 -1.91 -20.27
C SER A 213 12.78 -1.58 -20.30
N ASP A 214 13.65 -2.56 -20.07
CA ASP A 214 15.10 -2.40 -20.06
C ASP A 214 15.63 -2.10 -21.47
N MET A 215 16.24 -0.94 -21.64
CA MET A 215 16.75 -0.46 -22.92
C MET A 215 17.92 -1.28 -23.47
N SER A 216 18.62 -2.04 -22.62
CA SER A 216 19.72 -2.91 -23.02
C SER A 216 19.25 -4.23 -23.64
N SER A 217 17.99 -4.63 -23.41
CA SER A 217 17.44 -5.88 -23.92
C SER A 217 17.23 -5.85 -25.44
N ASP A 218 17.45 -6.98 -26.09
CA ASP A 218 17.11 -7.14 -27.52
C ASP A 218 15.62 -7.01 -27.78
N PHE A 219 14.82 -7.42 -26.80
CA PHE A 219 13.38 -7.34 -26.85
C PHE A 219 12.90 -5.89 -26.88
N HIS A 220 13.50 -5.01 -26.07
CA HIS A 220 13.23 -3.58 -26.10
C HIS A 220 13.50 -2.99 -27.48
N ARG A 221 14.68 -3.23 -28.03
CA ARG A 221 15.08 -2.69 -29.36
C ARG A 221 14.17 -3.13 -30.49
N ARG A 222 13.56 -4.30 -30.40
CA ARG A 222 12.72 -4.85 -31.48
C ARG A 222 11.24 -4.53 -31.34
N PHE A 223 10.72 -4.45 -30.12
CA PHE A 223 9.28 -4.41 -29.86
C PHE A 223 8.88 -3.31 -28.89
N LEU A 224 9.54 -3.22 -27.72
CA LEU A 224 9.06 -2.40 -26.62
C LEU A 224 9.23 -0.90 -26.86
N SER A 225 10.21 -0.48 -27.66
CA SER A 225 10.37 0.94 -28.04
C SER A 225 9.15 1.53 -28.72
N THR A 226 8.25 0.68 -29.28
CA THR A 226 6.97 1.15 -29.86
C THR A 226 5.84 1.28 -28.85
N MET A 227 6.06 0.88 -27.58
CA MET A 227 5.08 0.91 -26.49
C MET A 227 5.40 1.97 -25.43
N GLN A 228 6.51 2.67 -25.60
CA GLN A 228 7.00 3.65 -24.63
C GLN A 228 6.13 4.91 -24.58
N ILE A 229 6.05 5.53 -23.39
CA ILE A 229 5.44 6.85 -23.25
C ILE A 229 6.37 7.88 -23.89
N GLU A 230 5.81 8.75 -24.72
CA GLU A 230 6.53 9.89 -25.28
C GLU A 230 6.00 11.20 -24.72
N ASN A 231 6.92 12.12 -24.45
CA ASN A 231 6.59 13.50 -24.10
C ASN A 231 6.13 14.31 -25.35
N ALA A 232 5.78 15.58 -25.17
CA ALA A 232 5.32 16.45 -26.25
C ALA A 232 6.36 16.71 -27.36
N ASN A 233 7.64 16.41 -27.11
CA ASN A 233 8.72 16.54 -28.10
C ASN A 233 8.97 15.23 -28.86
N GLY A 234 8.25 14.15 -28.56
CA GLY A 234 8.47 12.82 -29.12
C GLY A 234 9.64 12.06 -28.48
N GLU A 235 10.05 12.45 -27.28
CA GLU A 235 11.12 11.77 -26.54
C GLU A 235 10.54 10.76 -25.57
N ALA A 236 11.14 9.56 -25.50
CA ALA A 236 10.74 8.54 -24.53
C ALA A 236 10.99 9.00 -23.09
N LEU A 237 10.06 8.71 -22.20
CA LEU A 237 10.30 8.86 -20.76
C LEU A 237 11.15 7.70 -20.26
N THR A 238 12.18 8.02 -19.46
CA THR A 238 13.16 7.05 -18.97
C THR A 238 13.41 7.18 -17.48
N GLU A 239 13.76 6.05 -16.86
CA GLU A 239 14.24 5.96 -15.47
C GLU A 239 15.50 5.08 -15.41
N THR A 240 16.30 5.25 -14.36
CA THR A 240 17.54 4.46 -14.18
C THR A 240 17.55 3.84 -12.78
N TYR A 241 17.77 2.53 -12.74
CA TYR A 241 17.94 1.76 -11.50
C TYR A 241 19.26 0.99 -11.58
N GLY A 242 20.16 1.30 -10.63
CA GLY A 242 21.50 0.73 -10.68
C GLY A 242 22.20 0.99 -12.02
N PRO A 243 22.71 -0.06 -12.71
CA PRO A 243 23.36 0.07 -14.01
C PRO A 243 22.41 0.09 -15.21
N HIS A 244 21.11 -0.11 -15.00
CA HIS A 244 20.12 -0.27 -16.06
C HIS A 244 19.29 0.98 -16.29
N SER A 245 19.05 1.31 -17.55
CA SER A 245 18.13 2.38 -17.98
C SER A 245 16.89 1.74 -18.63
N PHE A 246 15.74 2.28 -18.28
CA PHE A 246 14.44 1.75 -18.68
C PHE A 246 13.62 2.83 -19.38
N THR A 247 12.84 2.46 -20.38
CA THR A 247 11.71 3.27 -20.83
C THR A 247 10.44 2.90 -20.07
N LEU A 248 9.53 3.86 -19.96
CA LEU A 248 8.22 3.67 -19.36
C LEU A 248 7.24 3.26 -20.44
N ASN A 249 6.54 2.12 -20.24
CA ASN A 249 5.52 1.67 -21.18
C ASN A 249 4.19 2.38 -20.95
N CYS A 250 3.47 2.65 -22.03
CA CYS A 250 2.16 3.30 -21.99
C CYS A 250 1.08 2.27 -21.61
N PRO A 251 0.44 2.38 -20.44
CA PRO A 251 -0.60 1.44 -20.06
C PRO A 251 -1.85 1.53 -20.94
N SER A 252 -2.00 2.60 -21.70
CA SER A 252 -3.12 2.78 -22.63
C SER A 252 -2.82 2.32 -24.06
N ASP A 253 -1.64 1.76 -24.32
CA ASP A 253 -1.37 1.04 -25.57
C ASP A 253 -1.79 -0.43 -25.44
N GLU A 254 -2.68 -0.90 -26.32
CA GLU A 254 -3.20 -2.27 -26.31
C GLU A 254 -2.11 -3.34 -26.40
N LYS A 255 -1.00 -3.06 -27.09
CA LYS A 255 0.12 -4.00 -27.18
C LYS A 255 0.75 -4.24 -25.80
N TRP A 256 0.97 -3.16 -25.04
CA TRP A 256 1.48 -3.29 -23.67
C TRP A 256 0.47 -3.95 -22.74
N GLN A 257 -0.82 -3.60 -22.86
CA GLN A 257 -1.89 -4.23 -22.07
C GLN A 257 -1.88 -5.74 -22.24
N HIS A 258 -1.96 -6.22 -23.49
CA HIS A 258 -1.96 -7.65 -23.78
C HIS A 258 -0.67 -8.33 -23.31
N MET A 259 0.49 -7.72 -23.56
CA MET A 259 1.77 -8.30 -23.15
C MET A 259 1.88 -8.47 -21.65
N LEU A 260 1.56 -7.44 -20.87
CA LEU A 260 1.65 -7.50 -19.41
C LEU A 260 0.66 -8.52 -18.83
N VAL A 261 -0.58 -8.54 -19.32
CA VAL A 261 -1.59 -9.52 -18.92
C VAL A 261 -1.14 -10.93 -19.25
N ASP A 262 -0.63 -11.18 -20.46
CA ASP A 262 -0.16 -12.51 -20.89
C ASP A 262 1.04 -12.99 -20.06
N ILE A 263 2.00 -12.12 -19.74
CA ILE A 263 3.15 -12.44 -18.87
C ILE A 263 2.67 -12.86 -17.49
N CYS A 264 1.79 -12.07 -16.87
CA CYS A 264 1.30 -12.34 -15.53
C CYS A 264 0.44 -13.61 -15.48
N ASP A 265 -0.47 -13.79 -16.44
CA ASP A 265 -1.34 -14.95 -16.51
C ASP A 265 -0.56 -16.24 -16.79
N PHE A 266 0.40 -16.19 -17.71
CA PHE A 266 1.32 -17.30 -17.99
C PHE A 266 2.13 -17.70 -16.77
N ALA A 267 2.69 -16.72 -16.02
CA ALA A 267 3.46 -17.00 -14.81
C ALA A 267 2.58 -17.64 -13.72
N ALA A 268 1.37 -17.11 -13.50
CA ALA A 268 0.43 -17.64 -12.53
C ALA A 268 0.02 -19.09 -12.85
N GLU A 269 -0.24 -19.40 -14.14
CA GLU A 269 -0.57 -20.74 -14.60
C GLU A 269 0.62 -21.69 -14.52
N SER A 270 1.74 -21.30 -15.11
CA SER A 270 2.92 -22.18 -15.27
C SER A 270 3.56 -22.55 -13.93
N TYR A 271 3.51 -21.65 -12.95
CA TYR A 271 4.14 -21.84 -11.64
C TYR A 271 3.14 -22.06 -10.50
N HIS A 272 1.85 -22.24 -10.81
CA HIS A 272 0.77 -22.49 -9.84
C HIS A 272 0.69 -21.43 -8.73
N LEU A 273 0.71 -20.16 -9.13
CA LEU A 273 0.67 -19.03 -8.21
C LEU A 273 -0.76 -18.55 -7.98
N LYS A 274 -1.06 -18.13 -6.76
CA LYS A 274 -2.32 -17.46 -6.43
C LYS A 274 -2.25 -15.95 -6.54
N GLY A 275 -1.08 -15.35 -6.30
CA GLY A 275 -0.89 -13.90 -6.28
C GLY A 275 0.10 -13.38 -7.31
N ILE A 276 -0.23 -12.26 -7.95
CA ILE A 276 0.70 -11.44 -8.75
C ILE A 276 0.78 -10.06 -8.10
N TYR A 277 2.01 -9.59 -7.90
CA TYR A 277 2.31 -8.23 -7.47
C TYR A 277 2.79 -7.41 -8.66
N LEU A 278 2.11 -6.29 -8.88
CA LEU A 278 2.38 -5.34 -9.96
C LEU A 278 3.14 -4.14 -9.40
N ASP A 279 4.46 -4.21 -9.54
CA ASP A 279 5.37 -3.17 -9.08
C ASP A 279 5.23 -1.89 -9.88
N GLN A 280 5.43 -0.75 -9.22
CA GLN A 280 5.34 0.60 -9.77
C GLN A 280 3.98 0.99 -10.38
N LEU A 281 2.94 0.18 -10.26
CA LEU A 281 1.64 0.51 -10.83
C LEU A 281 0.99 1.68 -10.09
N ALA A 282 1.01 1.70 -8.77
CA ALA A 282 0.40 2.74 -7.95
C ALA A 282 1.42 3.58 -7.16
N SER A 283 2.73 3.34 -7.29
CA SER A 283 3.78 4.14 -6.65
C SER A 283 4.35 5.23 -7.55
N ALA A 284 4.10 5.14 -8.85
CA ALA A 284 4.57 6.12 -9.82
C ALA A 284 3.46 7.13 -10.19
N GLU A 285 3.88 8.30 -10.66
CA GLU A 285 2.94 9.27 -11.24
C GLU A 285 2.47 8.82 -12.63
N PRO A 286 1.18 9.01 -12.97
CA PRO A 286 0.73 8.89 -14.35
C PRO A 286 1.25 10.04 -15.21
N PHE A 287 1.49 9.74 -16.49
CA PHE A 287 1.98 10.69 -17.47
C PHE A 287 1.02 10.84 -18.64
N ALA A 288 1.01 12.04 -19.24
CA ALA A 288 0.42 12.22 -20.55
C ALA A 288 1.31 11.55 -21.60
N CYS A 289 0.71 10.76 -22.50
CA CYS A 289 1.42 10.11 -23.59
C CYS A 289 1.09 10.79 -24.94
N TYR A 290 2.12 11.28 -25.62
CA TYR A 290 1.98 11.95 -26.91
C TYR A 290 2.28 11.06 -28.11
N HIS A 291 2.56 9.78 -27.91
CA HIS A 291 2.88 8.86 -28.99
C HIS A 291 1.68 8.63 -29.92
N ALA A 292 1.78 9.11 -31.17
CA ALA A 292 0.66 9.13 -32.11
C ALA A 292 0.24 7.74 -32.63
N GLY A 293 1.08 6.71 -32.47
CA GLY A 293 0.82 5.34 -32.91
C GLY A 293 0.19 4.43 -31.87
N HIS A 294 -0.09 4.95 -30.66
CA HIS A 294 -0.76 4.18 -29.62
C HIS A 294 -2.27 4.13 -29.82
N SER A 295 -2.92 3.16 -29.20
CA SER A 295 -4.36 2.92 -29.32
C SER A 295 -5.23 3.84 -28.45
N HIS A 296 -4.65 4.67 -27.56
CA HIS A 296 -5.41 5.65 -26.80
C HIS A 296 -5.93 6.79 -27.69
N HIS A 297 -7.07 7.34 -27.32
CA HIS A 297 -7.70 8.44 -28.05
C HIS A 297 -7.25 9.81 -27.57
N ASP A 298 -6.75 9.87 -26.33
CA ASP A 298 -6.31 11.10 -25.67
C ASP A 298 -5.03 10.89 -24.87
N ILE A 299 -4.24 11.95 -24.75
CA ILE A 299 -2.96 11.93 -24.02
C ILE A 299 -3.12 11.64 -22.53
N GLY A 300 -4.29 11.89 -21.96
CA GLY A 300 -4.58 11.73 -20.53
C GLY A 300 -5.20 10.39 -20.12
N GLU A 301 -5.21 9.36 -20.98
CA GLU A 301 -5.88 8.08 -20.73
C GLU A 301 -5.04 7.05 -19.94
N PHE A 302 -3.98 7.47 -19.26
CA PHE A 302 -3.07 6.58 -18.54
C PHE A 302 -3.79 5.69 -17.51
N ASN A 303 -4.64 6.28 -16.67
CA ASN A 303 -5.35 5.55 -15.62
C ASN A 303 -6.31 4.50 -16.17
N GLN A 304 -7.01 4.82 -17.26
CA GLN A 304 -7.92 3.90 -17.95
C GLN A 304 -7.18 2.67 -18.48
N GLY A 305 -5.93 2.85 -18.93
CA GLY A 305 -5.08 1.76 -19.37
C GLY A 305 -4.81 0.76 -18.26
N TYR A 306 -4.39 1.22 -17.08
CA TYR A 306 -4.19 0.33 -15.94
C TYR A 306 -5.48 -0.30 -15.43
N LEU A 307 -6.61 0.41 -15.46
CA LEU A 307 -7.90 -0.20 -15.11
C LEU A 307 -8.29 -1.36 -16.04
N LYS A 308 -7.99 -1.26 -17.33
CA LYS A 308 -8.18 -2.37 -18.29
C LYS A 308 -7.27 -3.56 -17.96
N ILE A 309 -5.97 -3.30 -17.74
CA ILE A 309 -4.99 -4.34 -17.37
C ILE A 309 -5.45 -5.07 -16.09
N LEU A 310 -5.76 -4.34 -15.04
CA LEU A 310 -6.17 -4.90 -13.74
C LEU A 310 -7.45 -5.71 -13.85
N SER A 311 -8.44 -5.20 -14.59
CA SER A 311 -9.72 -5.89 -14.80
C SER A 311 -9.52 -7.20 -15.56
N GLU A 312 -8.80 -7.18 -16.69
CA GLU A 312 -8.58 -8.35 -17.52
C GLU A 312 -7.72 -9.40 -16.82
N LEU A 313 -6.64 -8.98 -16.15
CA LEU A 313 -5.76 -9.91 -15.44
C LEU A 313 -6.50 -10.59 -14.27
N ARG A 314 -7.24 -9.82 -13.44
CA ARG A 314 -8.05 -10.37 -12.35
C ARG A 314 -9.07 -11.38 -12.87
N GLU A 315 -9.75 -11.07 -13.96
CA GLU A 315 -10.74 -11.96 -14.55
C GLU A 315 -10.10 -13.24 -15.10
N ARG A 316 -8.98 -13.17 -15.82
CA ARG A 316 -8.28 -14.35 -16.34
C ARG A 316 -7.78 -15.27 -15.25
N MET A 317 -7.13 -14.71 -14.23
CA MET A 317 -6.63 -15.48 -13.09
C MET A 317 -7.78 -16.16 -12.34
N ARG A 318 -8.87 -15.44 -12.03
CA ARG A 318 -10.02 -15.98 -11.26
C ARG A 318 -10.84 -17.01 -12.04
N ARG A 319 -10.86 -16.97 -13.37
CA ARG A 319 -11.48 -18.04 -14.16
C ARG A 319 -10.76 -19.38 -13.99
N ARG A 320 -9.45 -19.34 -13.76
CA ARG A 320 -8.62 -20.54 -13.55
C ARG A 320 -8.64 -20.96 -12.08
N ASP A 321 -8.44 -20.03 -11.18
CA ASP A 321 -8.46 -20.22 -9.74
C ASP A 321 -9.22 -19.05 -9.07
N PRO A 322 -10.47 -19.27 -8.57
CA PRO A 322 -11.24 -18.22 -7.91
C PRO A 322 -10.56 -17.59 -6.68
N ASP A 323 -9.60 -18.30 -6.10
CA ASP A 323 -8.80 -17.85 -4.98
C ASP A 323 -7.60 -16.98 -5.37
N SER A 324 -7.44 -16.64 -6.65
CA SER A 324 -6.39 -15.75 -7.13
C SER A 324 -6.63 -14.31 -6.74
N TYR A 325 -5.54 -13.57 -6.53
CA TYR A 325 -5.56 -12.16 -6.15
C TYR A 325 -4.42 -11.38 -6.78
N LEU A 326 -4.55 -10.05 -6.76
CA LEU A 326 -3.52 -9.12 -7.18
C LEU A 326 -3.02 -8.32 -5.98
N MET A 327 -1.78 -7.87 -6.06
CA MET A 327 -1.17 -6.87 -5.19
C MET A 327 -0.52 -5.78 -6.03
N THR A 328 -0.32 -4.61 -5.46
CA THR A 328 0.43 -3.53 -6.11
C THR A 328 1.33 -2.81 -5.13
N GLU A 329 2.33 -2.12 -5.66
CA GLU A 329 3.10 -1.15 -4.91
C GLU A 329 2.27 0.11 -4.73
N ASN A 330 2.20 0.59 -3.46
CA ASN A 330 1.46 1.76 -3.04
C ASN A 330 -0.07 1.68 -3.22
N CYS A 331 -0.75 2.75 -2.87
CA CYS A 331 -2.20 2.88 -2.81
C CYS A 331 -2.71 3.83 -3.90
N GLY A 332 -3.63 3.37 -4.70
CA GLY A 332 -4.40 4.21 -5.61
C GLY A 332 -5.85 3.78 -5.56
N ASP A 333 -6.76 4.67 -5.22
CA ASP A 333 -8.16 4.34 -4.92
C ASP A 333 -8.87 3.54 -6.01
N ILE A 334 -8.71 3.95 -7.28
CA ILE A 334 -9.30 3.22 -8.42
C ILE A 334 -8.58 1.91 -8.73
N TYR A 335 -7.28 1.80 -8.41
CA TYR A 335 -6.50 0.57 -8.62
C TYR A 335 -6.69 -0.43 -7.49
N SER A 336 -6.73 0.07 -6.24
CA SER A 336 -6.89 -0.76 -5.04
C SER A 336 -8.21 -1.51 -5.00
N ALA A 337 -9.22 -1.08 -5.76
CA ALA A 337 -10.45 -1.82 -5.98
C ALA A 337 -10.26 -3.20 -6.64
N TYR A 338 -9.14 -3.41 -7.32
CA TYR A 338 -8.80 -4.66 -8.00
C TYR A 338 -7.81 -5.53 -7.23
N THR A 339 -7.13 -4.98 -6.22
CA THR A 339 -6.04 -5.65 -5.50
C THR A 339 -6.43 -6.01 -4.08
N TRP A 340 -5.92 -7.14 -3.59
CA TRP A 340 -6.03 -7.47 -2.18
C TRP A 340 -5.08 -6.62 -1.34
N GLY A 341 -3.81 -6.53 -1.70
CA GLY A 341 -2.77 -5.87 -0.90
C GLY A 341 -2.13 -4.71 -1.64
N ASN A 342 -1.88 -3.64 -0.90
CA ASN A 342 -1.25 -2.42 -1.36
C ASN A 342 0.02 -2.23 -0.55
N LEU A 343 1.18 -2.57 -1.15
CA LEU A 343 2.46 -2.54 -0.45
C LEU A 343 2.95 -1.11 -0.32
N THR A 344 3.19 -0.67 0.90
CA THR A 344 3.75 0.65 1.18
C THR A 344 5.14 0.52 1.82
N TRP A 345 6.01 1.46 1.49
CA TRP A 345 7.38 1.49 1.95
C TRP A 345 7.54 2.45 3.13
N ASN A 346 8.49 2.14 4.01
CA ASN A 346 8.93 3.08 5.03
C ASN A 346 10.22 3.74 4.54
N GLY A 347 10.09 4.94 4.01
CA GLY A 347 11.23 5.72 3.53
C GLY A 347 11.86 6.58 4.62
N ALA A 348 13.17 6.86 4.51
CA ALA A 348 13.82 7.88 5.33
C ALA A 348 13.21 9.26 5.10
N ASP A 349 12.72 9.47 3.90
CA ASP A 349 12.30 10.78 3.42
C ASP A 349 10.80 11.00 3.29
N TYR A 350 9.93 10.03 3.51
CA TYR A 350 8.47 10.20 3.50
C TYR A 350 7.75 9.14 4.33
N ASP A 351 6.55 9.51 4.76
CA ASP A 351 5.68 8.67 5.57
C ASP A 351 4.74 7.88 4.66
N GLU A 352 4.91 6.58 4.60
CA GLU A 352 4.10 5.68 3.79
C GLU A 352 2.99 4.96 4.57
N PHE A 353 2.71 5.42 5.77
CA PHE A 353 1.53 4.99 6.51
C PHE A 353 0.35 5.90 6.17
N TYR A 354 -0.48 5.46 5.26
CA TYR A 354 -1.56 6.27 4.69
C TYR A 354 -2.85 6.12 5.50
N ASN A 355 -2.88 6.67 6.71
CA ASN A 355 -4.07 6.60 7.56
C ASN A 355 -5.30 7.28 6.94
N MET A 356 -5.13 8.40 6.24
CA MET A 356 -6.23 9.03 5.48
C MET A 356 -6.79 8.10 4.41
N PHE A 357 -5.93 7.39 3.67
CA PHE A 357 -6.36 6.41 2.68
C PHE A 357 -7.07 5.22 3.35
N ARG A 358 -6.49 4.69 4.46
CA ARG A 358 -7.08 3.60 5.24
C ARG A 358 -8.44 3.97 5.84
N TYR A 359 -8.59 5.21 6.31
CA TYR A 359 -9.87 5.72 6.80
C TYR A 359 -10.90 5.88 5.69
N THR A 360 -10.47 6.38 4.53
CA THR A 360 -11.35 6.58 3.37
C THR A 360 -11.84 5.25 2.80
N PHE A 361 -10.96 4.24 2.74
CA PHE A 361 -11.20 2.93 2.15
C PHE A 361 -10.80 1.81 3.14
N PRO A 362 -11.62 1.57 4.18
CA PRO A 362 -11.29 0.60 5.20
C PRO A 362 -11.22 -0.86 4.70
N GLU A 363 -11.77 -1.15 3.53
CA GLU A 363 -11.69 -2.44 2.87
C GLU A 363 -10.36 -2.68 2.12
N TYR A 364 -9.60 -1.62 1.81
CA TYR A 364 -8.33 -1.75 1.07
C TYR A 364 -7.17 -2.01 2.03
N VAL A 365 -6.62 -3.21 1.94
CA VAL A 365 -5.57 -3.66 2.84
C VAL A 365 -4.23 -3.03 2.45
N GLN A 366 -3.58 -2.38 3.39
CA GLN A 366 -2.19 -1.96 3.27
C GLN A 366 -1.24 -3.03 3.82
N VAL A 367 -0.09 -3.16 3.16
CA VAL A 367 0.99 -4.06 3.57
C VAL A 367 2.22 -3.18 3.81
N ASN A 368 2.73 -3.14 5.03
CA ASN A 368 3.85 -2.27 5.38
C ASN A 368 5.12 -3.08 5.64
N MET A 369 6.25 -2.59 5.14
CA MET A 369 7.55 -3.14 5.45
C MET A 369 7.88 -2.88 6.93
N CYS A 370 7.94 -3.96 7.71
CA CYS A 370 8.25 -3.92 9.14
C CYS A 370 9.64 -4.53 9.41
N ASN A 371 10.61 -4.17 8.60
CA ASN A 371 11.98 -4.60 8.76
C ASN A 371 12.80 -3.52 9.48
N ASP A 372 13.87 -3.96 10.10
CA ASP A 372 14.91 -3.11 10.62
C ASP A 372 15.42 -2.11 9.55
N ARG A 373 15.49 -0.83 9.89
CA ARG A 373 15.93 0.23 8.97
C ARG A 373 17.46 0.32 8.92
N SER A 374 18.09 -0.46 8.07
CA SER A 374 19.55 -0.46 7.89
C SER A 374 20.13 0.86 7.38
N TRP A 375 19.29 1.77 6.90
CA TRP A 375 19.67 3.12 6.40
C TRP A 375 19.47 4.24 7.43
N ALA A 376 19.05 3.93 8.66
CA ALA A 376 18.97 4.91 9.73
C ALA A 376 20.37 5.50 10.03
N ALA A 377 20.40 6.74 10.51
CA ALA A 377 21.63 7.46 10.74
C ALA A 377 22.50 6.80 11.82
N ASP A 378 21.85 6.21 12.83
CA ASP A 378 22.48 5.49 13.93
C ASP A 378 21.58 4.39 14.49
N ASP A 379 22.07 3.64 15.47
CA ASP A 379 21.35 2.53 16.07
C ASP A 379 20.15 2.99 16.92
N GLU A 380 20.19 4.17 17.54
CA GLU A 380 19.08 4.73 18.30
C GLU A 380 17.91 5.09 17.38
N GLU A 381 18.19 5.76 16.28
CA GLU A 381 17.18 6.05 15.25
C GLU A 381 16.63 4.77 14.64
N ARG A 382 17.50 3.79 14.36
CA ARG A 382 17.10 2.48 13.83
C ARG A 382 16.10 1.79 14.75
N GLU A 383 16.39 1.71 16.03
CA GLU A 383 15.53 1.09 17.02
C GLU A 383 14.20 1.85 17.17
N ARG A 384 14.25 3.15 17.31
CA ARG A 384 13.06 4.01 17.41
C ARG A 384 12.15 3.86 16.21
N CYS A 385 12.69 3.90 14.99
CA CYS A 385 11.92 3.76 13.76
C CYS A 385 11.31 2.37 13.62
N PHE A 386 12.04 1.33 14.00
CA PHE A 386 11.55 -0.03 13.94
C PHE A 386 10.29 -0.24 14.80
N TYR A 387 10.32 0.16 16.07
CA TYR A 387 9.15 0.03 16.94
C TYR A 387 7.99 0.92 16.50
N ALA A 388 8.27 2.13 16.01
CA ALA A 388 7.26 3.02 15.46
C ALA A 388 6.57 2.43 14.22
N ASP A 389 7.32 1.82 13.32
CA ASP A 389 6.76 1.21 12.09
C ASP A 389 5.88 0.01 12.42
N VAL A 390 6.32 -0.87 13.34
CA VAL A 390 5.52 -2.03 13.76
C VAL A 390 4.25 -1.58 14.48
N GLU A 391 4.35 -0.61 15.39
CA GLU A 391 3.20 -0.05 16.09
C GLU A 391 2.17 0.52 15.11
N ARG A 392 2.60 1.41 14.21
CA ARG A 392 1.71 2.03 13.22
C ARG A 392 1.06 1.02 12.29
N CYS A 393 1.83 0.04 11.83
CA CYS A 393 1.31 -1.06 11.02
C CYS A 393 0.16 -1.80 11.72
N VAL A 394 0.37 -2.17 12.98
CA VAL A 394 -0.62 -2.89 13.79
C VAL A 394 -1.84 -2.02 14.11
N LEU A 395 -1.64 -0.77 14.55
CA LEU A 395 -2.73 0.15 14.89
C LEU A 395 -3.64 0.46 13.68
N MET A 396 -3.09 0.51 12.48
CA MET A 396 -3.88 0.65 11.25
C MET A 396 -4.53 -0.67 10.79
N GLY A 397 -4.24 -1.78 11.45
CA GLY A 397 -4.70 -3.11 11.04
C GLY A 397 -4.06 -3.59 9.73
N ASN A 398 -2.90 -3.09 9.36
CA ASN A 398 -2.19 -3.45 8.14
C ASN A 398 -1.50 -4.83 8.27
N ILE A 399 -0.99 -5.34 7.17
CA ILE A 399 -0.25 -6.60 7.09
C ILE A 399 1.25 -6.32 7.24
N LEU A 400 1.93 -7.09 8.10
CA LEU A 400 3.37 -6.96 8.28
C LEU A 400 4.13 -7.67 7.15
N TRP A 401 5.03 -6.99 6.47
CA TRP A 401 5.94 -7.55 5.48
C TRP A 401 7.31 -7.75 6.10
N ILE A 402 7.70 -9.01 6.29
CA ILE A 402 8.84 -9.38 7.14
C ILE A 402 9.85 -10.23 6.34
N GLY A 403 11.10 -9.80 6.31
CA GLY A 403 12.21 -10.53 5.69
C GLY A 403 12.80 -11.61 6.61
N ILE A 404 12.07 -12.68 6.86
CA ILE A 404 12.48 -13.70 7.84
C ILE A 404 13.86 -14.29 7.48
N THR A 405 13.97 -14.91 6.33
CA THR A 405 15.20 -15.58 5.89
C THR A 405 16.23 -14.62 5.33
N SER A 406 15.77 -13.53 4.70
CA SER A 406 16.64 -12.56 4.07
C SER A 406 17.27 -11.58 5.05
N ARG A 407 16.77 -11.47 6.30
CA ARG A 407 17.20 -10.42 7.21
C ARG A 407 17.49 -10.87 8.64
N TYR A 408 16.67 -11.75 9.22
CA TYR A 408 16.71 -11.98 10.66
C TYR A 408 17.40 -13.27 11.10
N LEU A 409 17.22 -14.38 10.36
CA LEU A 409 17.67 -15.70 10.84
C LEU A 409 19.18 -15.81 11.03
N ASP A 410 19.95 -15.15 10.19
CA ASP A 410 21.42 -15.22 10.22
C ASP A 410 22.06 -14.00 10.92
N GLN A 411 21.25 -13.18 11.62
CA GLN A 411 21.73 -11.99 12.33
C GLN A 411 21.34 -12.00 13.82
N PRO A 412 22.16 -12.62 14.69
CA PRO A 412 21.85 -12.73 16.12
C PRO A 412 21.61 -11.38 16.81
N ALA A 413 22.24 -10.31 16.34
CA ALA A 413 22.05 -8.96 16.88
C ALA A 413 20.61 -8.45 16.72
N LEU A 414 19.89 -8.90 15.69
CA LEU A 414 18.50 -8.51 15.42
C LEU A 414 17.46 -9.44 16.10
N LYS A 415 17.92 -10.41 16.90
CA LYS A 415 16.99 -11.32 17.59
C LYS A 415 15.91 -10.61 18.43
N PRO A 416 16.18 -9.55 19.21
CA PRO A 416 15.14 -8.84 19.96
C PRO A 416 14.07 -8.23 19.04
N HIS A 417 14.46 -7.62 17.92
CA HIS A 417 13.54 -7.09 16.92
C HIS A 417 12.70 -8.19 16.29
N PHE A 418 13.34 -9.33 15.98
CA PHE A 418 12.63 -10.47 15.41
C PHE A 418 11.63 -11.11 16.37
N ASP A 419 11.99 -11.27 17.64
CA ASP A 419 11.09 -11.79 18.68
C ASP A 419 9.86 -10.86 18.84
N TYR A 420 10.07 -9.53 18.82
CA TYR A 420 8.98 -8.57 18.86
C TYR A 420 8.09 -8.60 17.60
N LEU A 421 8.69 -8.74 16.40
CA LEU A 421 7.91 -8.92 15.17
C LEU A 421 7.01 -10.16 15.23
N MET A 422 7.49 -11.25 15.81
CA MET A 422 6.69 -12.47 15.97
C MET A 422 5.55 -12.26 16.98
N ALA A 423 5.80 -11.53 18.07
CA ALA A 423 4.75 -11.16 19.02
C ALA A 423 3.71 -10.24 18.36
N ALA A 424 4.14 -9.20 17.63
CA ALA A 424 3.26 -8.30 16.88
C ALA A 424 2.46 -9.04 15.78
N THR A 425 3.07 -10.02 15.12
CA THR A 425 2.38 -10.88 14.14
C THR A 425 1.29 -11.72 14.81
N ALA A 426 1.58 -12.33 15.94
CA ALA A 426 0.60 -13.10 16.71
C ALA A 426 -0.54 -12.20 17.22
N PHE A 427 -0.21 -11.01 17.71
CA PHE A 427 -1.18 -10.00 18.12
C PHE A 427 -2.10 -9.59 16.95
N ARG A 428 -1.52 -9.24 15.79
CA ARG A 428 -2.29 -8.88 14.58
C ARG A 428 -3.17 -10.04 14.09
N LYS A 429 -2.69 -11.27 14.19
CA LYS A 429 -3.45 -12.47 13.84
C LYS A 429 -4.65 -12.68 14.76
N ALA A 430 -4.50 -12.40 16.05
CA ALA A 430 -5.59 -12.51 17.02
C ALA A 430 -6.76 -11.54 16.79
N ILE A 431 -6.53 -10.47 16.01
CA ILE A 431 -7.57 -9.48 15.65
C ILE A 431 -7.89 -9.51 14.14
N ALA A 432 -7.40 -10.50 13.39
CA ALA A 432 -7.50 -10.51 11.93
C ALA A 432 -8.95 -10.41 11.43
N GLY A 433 -9.88 -11.18 12.02
CA GLY A 433 -11.29 -11.15 11.69
C GLY A 433 -11.91 -9.77 11.94
N GLN A 434 -11.69 -9.19 13.13
CA GLN A 434 -12.25 -7.88 13.48
C GLN A 434 -11.72 -6.75 12.58
N VAL A 435 -10.45 -6.83 12.20
CA VAL A 435 -9.84 -5.83 11.31
C VAL A 435 -10.31 -5.98 9.87
N SER A 436 -10.49 -7.21 9.38
CA SER A 436 -10.91 -7.47 7.99
C SER A 436 -12.39 -7.20 7.76
N GLU A 437 -13.25 -7.38 8.78
CA GLU A 437 -14.67 -7.13 8.71
C GLU A 437 -15.06 -5.75 9.25
N GLY A 438 -14.18 -5.14 10.05
CA GLY A 438 -14.39 -3.87 10.71
C GLY A 438 -14.12 -2.65 9.81
N THR A 439 -14.75 -1.55 10.19
CA THR A 439 -14.46 -0.23 9.61
C THR A 439 -13.40 0.47 10.46
N TYR A 440 -12.27 0.82 9.87
CA TYR A 440 -11.24 1.63 10.52
C TYR A 440 -11.76 3.05 10.73
N LEU A 441 -11.64 3.56 11.96
CA LEU A 441 -12.16 4.86 12.38
C LEU A 441 -11.05 5.84 12.83
N ASP A 442 -9.78 5.48 12.62
CA ASP A 442 -8.63 6.26 13.11
C ASP A 442 -8.76 6.54 14.62
N ASP A 443 -8.75 7.79 15.05
CA ASP A 443 -8.85 8.22 16.43
C ASP A 443 -10.25 8.76 16.84
N GLU A 444 -11.30 8.49 16.06
CA GLU A 444 -12.65 9.07 16.29
C GLU A 444 -13.22 8.80 17.70
N TYR A 445 -12.84 7.70 18.35
CA TYR A 445 -13.33 7.39 19.71
C TYR A 445 -12.33 7.79 20.81
N VAL A 446 -11.16 8.34 20.46
CA VAL A 446 -10.15 8.76 21.42
C VAL A 446 -10.56 10.10 22.05
N ALA A 447 -10.95 10.07 23.32
CA ALA A 447 -11.35 11.26 24.06
C ALA A 447 -10.16 12.01 24.69
N ALA A 448 -9.15 11.28 25.16
CA ALA A 448 -7.91 11.82 25.72
C ALA A 448 -6.81 10.76 25.66
N MET A 449 -5.57 11.21 25.47
CA MET A 449 -4.42 10.33 25.40
C MET A 449 -3.15 11.08 25.83
N ASP A 450 -2.28 10.42 26.58
CA ASP A 450 -0.96 10.95 26.91
C ASP A 450 -0.08 11.03 25.65
N GLU A 451 0.81 12.03 25.58
CA GLU A 451 1.58 12.35 24.36
C GLU A 451 2.48 11.20 23.85
N SER A 452 2.88 10.29 24.77
CA SER A 452 3.72 9.13 24.44
C SER A 452 2.95 8.00 23.73
N LEU A 453 1.63 8.03 23.75
CA LEU A 453 0.78 6.95 23.26
C LEU A 453 0.21 7.26 21.87
N HIS A 454 -0.16 6.20 21.18
CA HIS A 454 -0.95 6.25 19.96
C HIS A 454 -2.16 5.30 20.11
N ALA A 455 -3.24 5.61 19.44
CA ALA A 455 -4.44 4.76 19.50
C ALA A 455 -5.22 4.79 18.18
N SER A 456 -5.99 3.76 17.96
CA SER A 456 -6.92 3.66 16.84
C SER A 456 -8.15 2.83 17.21
N CYS A 457 -9.18 2.93 16.40
CA CYS A 457 -10.48 2.32 16.65
C CYS A 457 -10.99 1.62 15.39
N PHE A 458 -11.69 0.49 15.61
CA PHE A 458 -12.42 -0.24 14.57
C PHE A 458 -13.84 -0.50 15.03
N ARG A 459 -14.82 -0.13 14.21
CA ARG A 459 -16.20 -0.57 14.40
C ARG A 459 -16.38 -1.91 13.68
N VAL A 460 -16.42 -3.00 14.44
CA VAL A 460 -16.57 -4.36 13.88
C VAL A 460 -18.03 -4.61 13.52
N SER A 461 -18.95 -4.20 14.38
CA SER A 461 -20.39 -4.28 14.15
C SER A 461 -21.11 -3.16 14.91
N GLU A 462 -22.43 -3.16 14.89
CA GLU A 462 -23.23 -2.25 15.75
C GLU A 462 -23.02 -2.50 17.25
N ARG A 463 -22.52 -3.68 17.62
CA ARG A 463 -22.36 -4.12 19.01
C ARG A 463 -20.92 -4.45 19.40
N GLU A 464 -20.02 -4.43 18.46
CA GLU A 464 -18.63 -4.82 18.71
C GLU A 464 -17.66 -3.73 18.23
N THR A 465 -16.76 -3.34 19.11
CA THR A 465 -15.70 -2.36 18.86
C THR A 465 -14.36 -2.96 19.25
N LEU A 466 -13.36 -2.81 18.40
CA LEU A 466 -11.97 -3.10 18.70
C LEU A 466 -11.23 -1.77 18.87
N LEU A 467 -10.58 -1.58 20.02
CA LEU A 467 -9.73 -0.43 20.29
C LEU A 467 -8.29 -0.92 20.39
N LEU A 468 -7.37 -0.17 19.81
CA LEU A 468 -5.96 -0.48 19.83
C LEU A 468 -5.19 0.70 20.43
N ALA A 469 -4.15 0.41 21.21
CA ALA A 469 -3.24 1.42 21.74
C ALA A 469 -1.78 0.95 21.59
N GLY A 470 -0.87 1.90 21.45
CA GLY A 470 0.56 1.67 21.30
C GLY A 470 1.39 2.60 22.18
N ASP A 471 2.52 2.07 22.66
CA ASP A 471 3.57 2.76 23.41
C ASP A 471 4.93 2.30 22.90
N GLN A 472 5.34 2.83 21.76
CA GLN A 472 6.58 2.41 21.08
C GLN A 472 7.83 2.51 21.96
N ALA A 473 7.85 3.45 22.89
CA ALA A 473 9.01 3.77 23.73
C ALA A 473 8.92 3.21 25.16
N LEU A 474 7.83 2.52 25.52
CA LEU A 474 7.56 1.98 26.86
C LEU A 474 7.56 3.05 27.98
N HIS A 475 7.13 4.27 27.65
CA HIS A 475 7.04 5.36 28.64
C HIS A 475 5.90 5.17 29.63
N GLY A 476 4.91 4.36 29.25
CA GLY A 476 3.65 4.24 29.96
C GLY A 476 2.75 5.45 29.74
N GLY A 477 1.51 5.32 30.14
CA GLY A 477 0.53 6.39 30.02
C GLY A 477 -0.90 5.87 30.01
N LYS A 478 -1.84 6.78 29.81
CA LYS A 478 -3.28 6.47 29.76
C LYS A 478 -3.88 6.92 28.45
N VAL A 479 -4.78 6.10 27.94
CA VAL A 479 -5.69 6.46 26.85
C VAL A 479 -7.13 6.24 27.29
N ARG A 480 -7.99 7.22 26.99
CA ARG A 480 -9.42 7.15 27.27
C ARG A 480 -10.18 7.24 25.96
N PHE A 481 -11.11 6.30 25.80
CA PHE A 481 -12.02 6.23 24.68
C PHE A 481 -13.44 6.54 25.14
N THR A 482 -14.23 7.20 24.28
CA THR A 482 -15.66 7.40 24.48
C THR A 482 -16.40 6.74 23.32
N LEU A 483 -17.19 5.71 23.63
CA LEU A 483 -17.89 4.90 22.63
C LEU A 483 -19.31 5.44 22.37
N PRO A 484 -19.90 5.14 21.20
CA PRO A 484 -21.29 5.50 20.90
C PRO A 484 -22.33 4.63 21.66
N HIS A 485 -21.88 3.63 22.44
CA HIS A 485 -22.72 2.69 23.17
C HIS A 485 -22.12 2.37 24.56
N ILE A 486 -22.97 1.89 25.47
CA ILE A 486 -22.54 1.44 26.79
C ILE A 486 -21.82 0.09 26.65
N ALA A 487 -20.65 -0.03 27.23
CA ALA A 487 -19.88 -1.27 27.29
C ALA A 487 -20.48 -2.24 28.31
N ALA A 488 -20.78 -3.47 27.86
CA ALA A 488 -21.27 -4.54 28.75
C ALA A 488 -20.16 -5.54 29.09
N HIS A 489 -19.26 -5.78 28.16
CA HIS A 489 -18.12 -6.67 28.35
C HIS A 489 -16.88 -6.04 27.71
N VAL A 490 -15.78 -6.04 28.45
CA VAL A 490 -14.51 -5.46 28.02
C VAL A 490 -13.37 -6.40 28.41
N GLU A 491 -12.56 -6.76 27.44
CA GLU A 491 -11.33 -7.53 27.65
C GLU A 491 -10.16 -6.82 26.98
N ALA A 492 -9.02 -6.79 27.64
CA ALA A 492 -7.80 -6.18 27.10
C ALA A 492 -6.60 -7.11 27.25
N PHE A 493 -5.73 -7.10 26.22
CA PHE A 493 -4.54 -7.94 26.17
C PHE A 493 -3.37 -7.18 25.55
N ASP A 494 -2.16 -7.49 26.03
CA ASP A 494 -0.91 -7.01 25.44
C ASP A 494 -0.49 -7.81 24.19
N GLU A 495 0.72 -7.49 23.65
CA GLU A 495 1.31 -8.18 22.49
C GLU A 495 1.65 -9.63 22.74
N TYR A 496 1.77 -10.04 23.99
CA TYR A 496 2.04 -11.44 24.40
C TYR A 496 0.77 -12.18 24.81
N GLY A 497 -0.40 -11.56 24.66
CA GLY A 497 -1.69 -12.13 25.07
C GLY A 497 -1.93 -12.12 26.58
N GLN A 498 -1.15 -11.34 27.36
CA GLN A 498 -1.37 -11.20 28.79
C GLN A 498 -2.51 -10.21 29.05
N PRO A 499 -3.40 -10.49 30.03
CA PRO A 499 -4.48 -9.59 30.35
C PRO A 499 -3.98 -8.23 30.84
N LEU A 500 -4.57 -7.16 30.35
CA LEU A 500 -4.32 -5.80 30.80
C LEU A 500 -5.49 -5.28 31.65
N SER A 501 -5.17 -4.44 32.63
CA SER A 501 -6.18 -3.78 33.45
C SER A 501 -6.82 -2.63 32.67
N VAL A 502 -8.14 -2.65 32.56
CA VAL A 502 -8.95 -1.63 31.92
C VAL A 502 -10.10 -1.22 32.84
N LEU A 503 -10.38 0.08 32.92
CA LEU A 503 -11.52 0.64 33.62
C LEU A 503 -12.61 0.92 32.60
N ALA A 504 -13.82 0.39 32.82
CA ALA A 504 -14.99 0.63 31.99
C ALA A 504 -16.11 1.23 32.83
N GLU A 505 -16.56 2.44 32.48
CA GLU A 505 -17.62 3.18 33.16
C GLU A 505 -18.62 3.70 32.13
N GLY A 506 -19.77 3.01 32.01
CA GLY A 506 -20.76 3.35 31.00
C GLY A 506 -20.22 3.16 29.57
N ASN A 507 -20.03 4.24 28.84
CA ASN A 507 -19.46 4.25 27.50
C ASN A 507 -18.01 4.75 27.46
N GLU A 508 -17.40 4.99 28.61
CA GLU A 508 -15.98 5.37 28.71
C GLU A 508 -15.11 4.15 29.04
N ILE A 509 -14.02 4.02 28.30
CA ILE A 509 -13.02 2.98 28.50
C ILE A 509 -11.67 3.66 28.74
N THR A 510 -11.02 3.35 29.86
CA THR A 510 -9.67 3.86 30.17
C THR A 510 -8.69 2.71 30.29
N LEU A 511 -7.68 2.70 29.43
CA LEU A 511 -6.55 1.80 29.50
C LEU A 511 -5.33 2.50 30.09
N SER A 512 -4.60 1.80 30.97
CA SER A 512 -3.27 2.22 31.45
C SER A 512 -2.23 1.31 30.84
N MET A 513 -1.37 1.87 29.98
CA MET A 513 -0.21 1.18 29.41
C MET A 513 0.94 1.22 30.42
N CYS A 514 1.56 0.05 30.67
CA CYS A 514 2.74 -0.05 31.52
C CYS A 514 3.51 -1.32 31.17
N GLY A 515 4.66 -1.16 30.51
CA GLY A 515 5.56 -2.27 30.18
C GLY A 515 5.15 -3.13 28.98
N SER A 516 4.14 -2.71 28.23
CA SER A 516 3.72 -3.31 26.94
C SER A 516 3.75 -2.26 25.83
N ARG A 517 4.10 -2.68 24.61
CA ARG A 517 4.16 -1.79 23.45
C ARG A 517 2.84 -1.74 22.68
N LEU A 518 2.05 -2.81 22.74
CA LEU A 518 0.76 -2.91 22.05
C LEU A 518 -0.32 -3.38 23.02
N ALA A 519 -1.50 -2.86 22.86
CA ALA A 519 -2.71 -3.30 23.54
C ALA A 519 -3.88 -3.39 22.57
N ARG A 520 -4.70 -4.45 22.72
CA ARG A 520 -6.01 -4.59 22.08
C ARG A 520 -7.09 -4.66 23.15
N ILE A 521 -8.20 -4.00 22.91
CA ILE A 521 -9.35 -3.99 23.80
C ILE A 521 -10.58 -4.40 22.96
N HIS A 522 -11.19 -5.50 23.34
CA HIS A 522 -12.45 -5.97 22.76
C HIS A 522 -13.61 -5.46 23.60
N VAL A 523 -14.52 -4.75 22.96
CA VAL A 523 -15.67 -4.17 23.63
C VAL A 523 -16.96 -4.69 22.99
N GLN A 524 -17.84 -5.24 23.80
CA GLN A 524 -19.20 -5.61 23.40
C GLN A 524 -20.22 -4.68 24.05
N ALA A 525 -21.18 -4.19 23.27
CA ALA A 525 -22.24 -3.32 23.73
C ALA A 525 -23.30 -4.08 24.53
N GLY A 526 -23.81 -3.42 25.57
CA GLY A 526 -24.97 -3.87 26.32
C GLY A 526 -26.27 -3.87 25.48
N GLY A 527 -27.27 -4.63 25.91
CA GLY A 527 -28.55 -4.78 25.21
C GLY A 527 -29.50 -3.56 25.23
N GLY A 528 -29.04 -2.38 25.64
CA GLY A 528 -29.79 -1.12 25.68
C GLY A 528 -29.22 -0.09 24.71
N LYS A 529 -30.07 0.72 24.07
CA LYS A 529 -29.60 1.92 23.38
C LYS A 529 -29.10 2.94 24.41
N ALA A 530 -27.97 3.59 24.16
CA ALA A 530 -27.47 4.71 24.95
C ALA A 530 -28.41 5.90 24.92
#